data_af7b64dbe09b2b4a62193865e9d9ee9e
#
_entry.id   af7b64dbe09b2b4a62193865e9d9ee9e
#
_cell.length_a   1.000
_cell.length_b   1.000
_cell.length_c   1.000
_cell.angle_alpha   90.00
_cell.angle_beta   90.00
_cell.angle_gamma   90.00
#
_symmetry.space_group_name_H-M   'P 1'
#
loop_
_entity.id
_entity.type
_entity.pdbx_description
1 polymer ?
#
loop_
_entity_poly.entity_id
_entity_poly.type
_entity_poly.pdbx_seq_one_letter_code
_entity_poly.pdbx_strand_id
1 'polypeptide(L)'
;LIFSITQIIPPTASALVQARSKISSRVFQYILNELNKAFPPDNLYKGYHLIAVDGSEMQIPLDFSDPDTLHKSASKGKFLSAFHLNVSYDVLNHRYLDTIVQGIHSKNEVEAMWKIVERFHDDNAIFIADRNYATWNTMAHIIQSGKSFLIRVKDIHSISSLLRKFNLPDEEFDLDLHITLTRKQTKDIKSQPEKYRFLSTTSTFDFIDEHNPEYVLHFRVVRFKLDGSEEYESIITNLSRDEFSKDEIKEIYNTRWGIELSFRDLKFSADLCAVHAKKRESIQQEIWARMILYNISFIMAHHIINKKPKGKGKKKSILMR
;
A
#
# COMPACT_ATOMS: atom_id res chain seq x y z
N LEU A 1 17.72 6.73 -33.64
CA LEU A 1 18.12 8.15 -33.77
C LEU A 1 19.53 8.37 -33.18
N ILE A 2 19.85 7.93 -31.96
CA ILE A 2 21.18 8.13 -31.34
C ILE A 2 22.29 7.42 -32.16
N PHE A 3 22.04 6.20 -32.61
CA PHE A 3 23.02 5.40 -33.37
C PHE A 3 23.29 5.96 -34.75
N SER A 4 22.33 6.69 -35.39
CA SER A 4 22.52 7.33 -36.67
C SER A 4 23.42 8.55 -36.59
N ILE A 5 23.49 9.22 -35.44
CA ILE A 5 24.36 10.39 -35.22
C ILE A 5 25.81 9.97 -34.96
N THR A 6 26.01 8.81 -34.30
CA THR A 6 27.34 8.36 -33.87
C THR A 6 28.03 7.38 -34.84
N GLN A 7 27.40 7.00 -35.93
CA GLN A 7 27.86 5.94 -36.87
C GLN A 7 28.12 4.56 -36.18
N ILE A 8 27.57 4.33 -34.98
CA ILE A 8 27.69 3.08 -34.27
C ILE A 8 26.64 2.10 -34.82
N ILE A 9 27.06 0.89 -35.14
CA ILE A 9 26.13 -0.18 -35.56
C ILE A 9 25.24 -0.54 -34.38
N PRO A 10 23.90 -0.42 -34.46
CA PRO A 10 23.03 -0.74 -33.38
C PRO A 10 23.12 -2.24 -33.03
N PRO A 11 23.06 -2.61 -31.72
CA PRO A 11 23.09 -3.99 -31.32
C PRO A 11 21.84 -4.72 -31.87
N THR A 12 21.97 -6.01 -32.12
CA THR A 12 20.84 -6.85 -32.50
C THR A 12 19.85 -6.98 -31.32
N ALA A 13 18.59 -7.27 -31.60
CA ALA A 13 17.59 -7.53 -30.56
C ALA A 13 18.04 -8.63 -29.58
N SER A 14 18.68 -9.68 -30.10
CA SER A 14 19.25 -10.77 -29.28
C SER A 14 20.37 -10.28 -28.36
N ALA A 15 21.28 -9.46 -28.87
CA ALA A 15 22.37 -8.88 -28.05
C ALA A 15 21.80 -7.99 -26.92
N LEU A 16 20.75 -7.20 -27.21
CA LEU A 16 20.07 -6.39 -26.20
C LEU A 16 19.43 -7.25 -25.11
N VAL A 17 18.72 -8.33 -25.48
CA VAL A 17 18.10 -9.25 -24.53
C VAL A 17 19.15 -9.94 -23.64
N GLN A 18 20.29 -10.36 -24.22
CA GLN A 18 21.40 -10.95 -23.47
C GLN A 18 22.06 -9.94 -22.52
N ALA A 19 22.27 -8.71 -22.95
CA ALA A 19 22.81 -7.65 -22.09
C ALA A 19 21.84 -7.34 -20.92
N ARG A 20 20.54 -7.24 -21.22
CA ARG A 20 19.51 -7.01 -20.21
C ARG A 20 19.46 -8.10 -19.16
N SER A 21 19.69 -9.37 -19.50
CA SER A 21 19.68 -10.50 -18.54
C SER A 21 20.81 -10.43 -17.50
N LYS A 22 21.81 -9.58 -17.69
CA LYS A 22 22.93 -9.33 -16.77
C LYS A 22 22.60 -8.26 -15.71
N ILE A 23 21.49 -7.56 -15.88
CA ILE A 23 21.05 -6.46 -14.99
C ILE A 23 20.02 -7.04 -14.02
N SER A 24 20.23 -6.83 -12.71
CA SER A 24 19.22 -7.21 -11.71
C SER A 24 18.05 -6.20 -11.72
N SER A 25 16.83 -6.69 -11.46
CA SER A 25 15.64 -5.85 -11.25
C SER A 25 15.82 -4.84 -10.10
N ARG A 26 16.67 -5.14 -9.12
CA ARG A 26 17.04 -4.23 -8.02
C ARG A 26 17.64 -2.91 -8.50
N VAL A 27 18.31 -2.91 -9.67
CA VAL A 27 18.82 -1.67 -10.27
C VAL A 27 17.69 -0.72 -10.62
N PHE A 28 16.57 -1.23 -11.12
CA PHE A 28 15.39 -0.42 -11.42
C PHE A 28 14.71 0.09 -10.15
N GLN A 29 14.65 -0.73 -9.10
CA GLN A 29 14.20 -0.27 -7.79
C GLN A 29 15.06 0.90 -7.28
N TYR A 30 16.38 0.76 -7.39
CA TYR A 30 17.31 1.83 -7.04
C TYR A 30 17.06 3.10 -7.86
N ILE A 31 16.85 2.98 -9.19
CA ILE A 31 16.54 4.12 -10.06
C ILE A 31 15.23 4.80 -9.63
N LEU A 32 14.18 4.04 -9.29
CA LEU A 32 12.93 4.62 -8.78
C LEU A 32 13.15 5.43 -7.50
N ASN A 33 13.93 4.88 -6.57
CA ASN A 33 14.25 5.55 -5.32
C ASN A 33 15.06 6.84 -5.55
N GLU A 34 16.08 6.80 -6.43
CA GLU A 34 16.87 7.99 -6.76
C GLU A 34 16.05 9.05 -7.53
N LEU A 35 15.11 8.63 -8.38
CA LEU A 35 14.18 9.53 -9.04
C LEU A 35 13.29 10.25 -7.99
N ASN A 36 12.74 9.51 -7.03
CA ASN A 36 11.89 10.09 -5.98
C ASN A 36 12.68 11.01 -5.05
N LYS A 37 13.96 10.71 -4.77
CA LYS A 37 14.87 11.59 -4.02
C LYS A 37 15.23 12.85 -4.79
N ALA A 38 15.51 12.74 -6.10
CA ALA A 38 15.87 13.88 -6.94
C ALA A 38 14.72 14.86 -7.12
N PHE A 39 13.50 14.37 -7.07
CA PHE A 39 12.27 15.14 -7.17
C PHE A 39 11.37 14.85 -5.96
N PRO A 40 11.70 15.36 -4.77
CA PRO A 40 10.94 15.04 -3.56
C PRO A 40 9.48 15.48 -3.70
N PRO A 41 8.53 14.74 -3.11
CA PRO A 41 7.15 15.16 -3.02
C PRO A 41 7.04 16.46 -2.25
N ASP A 42 6.30 17.44 -2.77
CA ASP A 42 6.13 18.76 -2.19
C ASP A 42 4.70 19.05 -1.69
N ASN A 43 3.76 18.17 -2.04
CA ASN A 43 2.39 18.26 -1.58
C ASN A 43 2.17 17.35 -0.38
N LEU A 44 1.99 17.95 0.79
CA LEU A 44 1.83 17.25 2.07
C LEU A 44 0.51 17.65 2.73
N TYR A 45 -0.11 16.75 3.46
CA TYR A 45 -1.27 17.04 4.29
C TYR A 45 -0.85 17.33 5.73
N LYS A 46 -0.93 18.56 6.16
CA LYS A 46 -0.43 19.01 7.48
C LYS A 46 1.03 18.59 7.78
N GLY A 47 1.86 18.51 6.75
CA GLY A 47 3.24 18.06 6.87
C GLY A 47 3.44 16.54 6.73
N TYR A 48 2.39 15.77 6.52
CA TYR A 48 2.45 14.32 6.36
C TYR A 48 2.37 13.90 4.90
N HIS A 49 3.14 12.88 4.53
CA HIS A 49 2.93 12.10 3.33
C HIS A 49 1.70 11.20 3.51
N LEU A 50 0.78 11.20 2.55
CA LEU A 50 -0.35 10.27 2.52
C LEU A 50 -0.02 9.10 1.60
N ILE A 51 0.24 7.93 2.17
CA ILE A 51 0.75 6.77 1.45
C ILE A 51 -0.29 5.65 1.46
N ALA A 52 -0.97 5.45 0.34
CA ALA A 52 -1.84 4.28 0.20
C ALA A 52 -1.01 3.03 -0.07
N VAL A 53 -1.40 1.91 0.57
CA VAL A 53 -0.85 0.58 0.31
C VAL A 53 -1.97 -0.33 -0.15
N ASP A 54 -1.74 -1.03 -1.26
CA ASP A 54 -2.70 -1.98 -1.81
C ASP A 54 -2.01 -3.02 -2.67
N GLY A 55 -2.70 -4.13 -2.92
CA GLY A 55 -2.25 -5.24 -3.75
C GLY A 55 -3.02 -5.32 -5.07
N SER A 56 -2.34 -5.75 -6.12
CA SER A 56 -3.00 -5.99 -7.41
C SER A 56 -2.37 -7.17 -8.14
N GLU A 57 -3.21 -8.05 -8.69
CA GLU A 57 -2.74 -9.14 -9.53
C GLU A 57 -2.42 -8.63 -10.93
N MET A 58 -1.32 -9.13 -11.47
CA MET A 58 -0.85 -8.87 -12.83
C MET A 58 -0.64 -10.19 -13.56
N GLN A 59 -1.43 -10.43 -14.60
CA GLN A 59 -1.22 -11.59 -15.46
C GLN A 59 0.09 -11.43 -16.24
N ILE A 60 0.87 -12.52 -16.30
CA ILE A 60 2.15 -12.59 -16.99
C ILE A 60 2.10 -13.72 -18.05
N PRO A 61 3.05 -13.78 -18.99
CA PRO A 61 3.15 -14.90 -19.92
C PRO A 61 3.18 -16.25 -19.18
N LEU A 62 2.44 -17.21 -19.69
CA LEU A 62 2.29 -18.54 -19.09
C LEU A 62 3.64 -19.24 -18.99
N ASP A 63 4.00 -19.66 -17.79
CA ASP A 63 5.23 -20.41 -17.50
C ASP A 63 4.92 -21.61 -16.61
N PHE A 64 4.96 -22.81 -17.20
CA PHE A 64 4.77 -24.08 -16.49
C PHE A 64 5.97 -24.47 -15.60
N SER A 65 7.11 -23.82 -15.78
CA SER A 65 8.31 -24.08 -14.97
C SER A 65 8.36 -23.27 -13.67
N ASP A 66 7.47 -22.28 -13.51
CA ASP A 66 7.37 -21.44 -12.30
C ASP A 66 6.07 -21.76 -11.52
N PRO A 67 6.08 -22.75 -10.61
CA PRO A 67 4.89 -23.17 -9.87
C PRO A 67 4.36 -22.09 -8.92
N ASP A 68 5.18 -21.12 -8.52
CA ASP A 68 4.78 -20.02 -7.64
C ASP A 68 3.84 -19.02 -8.34
N THR A 69 3.93 -18.91 -9.67
CA THR A 69 3.08 -18.01 -10.46
C THR A 69 1.93 -18.73 -11.14
N LEU A 70 2.04 -20.07 -11.35
CA LEU A 70 1.11 -20.87 -12.13
C LEU A 70 -0.12 -21.23 -11.31
N HIS A 71 -1.31 -20.87 -11.77
CA HIS A 71 -2.58 -21.27 -11.16
C HIS A 71 -3.65 -21.61 -12.20
N LYS A 72 -4.69 -22.31 -11.76
CA LYS A 72 -5.84 -22.63 -12.61
C LYS A 72 -6.97 -21.63 -12.35
N SER A 73 -7.41 -20.95 -13.39
CA SER A 73 -8.55 -20.03 -13.30
C SER A 73 -9.82 -20.77 -12.89
N ALA A 74 -10.46 -20.32 -11.81
CA ALA A 74 -11.70 -20.91 -11.31
C ALA A 74 -12.86 -20.81 -12.35
N SER A 75 -12.92 -19.69 -13.10
CA SER A 75 -14.01 -19.42 -14.04
C SER A 75 -13.82 -20.05 -15.42
N LYS A 76 -12.57 -20.24 -15.87
CA LYS A 76 -12.26 -20.70 -17.24
C LYS A 76 -11.59 -22.06 -17.30
N GLY A 77 -11.19 -22.65 -16.16
CA GLY A 77 -10.47 -23.92 -16.11
C GLY A 77 -9.09 -23.93 -16.78
N LYS A 78 -8.61 -22.78 -17.28
CA LYS A 78 -7.34 -22.64 -17.99
C LYS A 78 -6.22 -22.30 -17.02
N PHE A 79 -5.00 -22.75 -17.34
CA PHE A 79 -3.81 -22.33 -16.61
C PHE A 79 -3.44 -20.89 -16.97
N LEU A 80 -3.06 -20.14 -15.95
CA LEU A 80 -2.60 -18.76 -16.03
C LEU A 80 -1.36 -18.63 -15.15
N SER A 81 -0.48 -17.69 -15.47
CA SER A 81 0.58 -17.24 -14.57
C SER A 81 0.34 -15.80 -14.18
N ALA A 82 0.54 -15.49 -12.90
CA ALA A 82 0.37 -14.14 -12.37
C ALA A 82 1.38 -13.80 -11.28
N PHE A 83 1.77 -12.54 -11.22
CA PHE A 83 2.38 -11.92 -10.05
C PHE A 83 1.33 -11.18 -9.24
N HIS A 84 1.62 -11.06 -7.96
CA HIS A 84 0.93 -10.15 -7.05
C HIS A 84 1.85 -8.97 -6.72
N LEU A 85 1.40 -7.77 -7.03
CA LEU A 85 2.13 -6.52 -6.79
C LEU A 85 1.57 -5.88 -5.54
N ASN A 86 2.39 -5.74 -4.50
CA ASN A 86 2.06 -4.93 -3.33
C ASN A 86 2.80 -3.61 -3.47
N VAL A 87 2.10 -2.50 -3.53
CA VAL A 87 2.70 -1.20 -3.81
C VAL A 87 2.40 -0.19 -2.72
N SER A 88 3.29 0.78 -2.56
CA SER A 88 3.03 2.03 -1.85
C SER A 88 2.98 3.19 -2.83
N TYR A 89 1.97 4.04 -2.66
CA TYR A 89 1.63 5.11 -3.56
C TYR A 89 1.34 6.40 -2.80
N ASP A 90 2.10 7.46 -3.09
CA ASP A 90 1.81 8.80 -2.58
C ASP A 90 0.61 9.37 -3.30
N VAL A 91 -0.52 9.46 -2.61
CA VAL A 91 -1.81 9.85 -3.22
C VAL A 91 -1.90 11.33 -3.54
N LEU A 92 -1.13 12.18 -2.86
CA LEU A 92 -1.13 13.62 -3.09
C LEU A 92 -0.18 14.03 -4.23
N ASN A 93 0.87 13.26 -4.44
CA ASN A 93 1.90 13.54 -5.45
C ASN A 93 1.81 12.58 -6.64
N HIS A 94 0.88 11.65 -6.64
CA HIS A 94 0.66 10.67 -7.71
C HIS A 94 1.93 9.90 -8.09
N ARG A 95 2.60 9.28 -7.10
CA ARG A 95 3.87 8.59 -7.31
C ARG A 95 3.90 7.22 -6.65
N TYR A 96 4.43 6.24 -7.37
CA TYR A 96 4.85 4.97 -6.79
C TYR A 96 6.13 5.18 -5.98
N LEU A 97 6.15 4.68 -4.75
CA LEU A 97 7.28 4.80 -3.84
C LEU A 97 8.07 3.49 -3.75
N ASP A 98 7.39 2.37 -3.57
CA ASP A 98 8.00 1.04 -3.50
C ASP A 98 7.02 -0.03 -4.00
N THR A 99 7.54 -1.20 -4.35
CA THR A 99 6.73 -2.39 -4.64
C THR A 99 7.42 -3.66 -4.18
N ILE A 100 6.61 -4.64 -3.77
CA ILE A 100 7.04 -6.01 -3.50
C ILE A 100 6.29 -6.92 -4.48
N VAL A 101 7.03 -7.57 -5.35
CA VAL A 101 6.52 -8.50 -6.37
C VAL A 101 6.62 -9.92 -5.83
N GLN A 102 5.47 -10.59 -5.70
CA GLN A 102 5.36 -11.97 -5.21
C GLN A 102 4.72 -12.85 -6.28
N GLY A 103 4.96 -14.15 -6.22
CA GLY A 103 4.14 -15.10 -6.96
C GLY A 103 2.75 -15.19 -6.34
N ILE A 104 1.78 -15.69 -7.12
CA ILE A 104 0.39 -15.77 -6.65
C ILE A 104 0.22 -16.74 -5.46
N HIS A 105 1.08 -17.76 -5.34
CA HIS A 105 1.04 -18.71 -4.23
C HIS A 105 1.86 -18.28 -3.02
N SER A 106 2.87 -17.45 -3.21
CA SER A 106 3.70 -16.89 -2.12
C SER A 106 3.22 -15.51 -1.65
N LYS A 107 2.07 -15.05 -2.13
CA LYS A 107 1.56 -13.72 -1.77
C LYS A 107 1.25 -13.61 -0.28
N ASN A 108 1.73 -12.55 0.32
CA ASN A 108 1.41 -12.13 1.67
C ASN A 108 1.36 -10.60 1.73
N GLU A 109 0.17 -10.06 1.51
CA GLU A 109 -0.06 -8.60 1.43
C GLU A 109 0.29 -7.90 2.74
N VAL A 110 -0.06 -8.53 3.86
CA VAL A 110 0.18 -7.97 5.20
C VAL A 110 1.67 -7.85 5.48
N GLU A 111 2.44 -8.92 5.23
CA GLU A 111 3.89 -8.90 5.40
C GLU A 111 4.57 -7.94 4.41
N ALA A 112 4.06 -7.86 3.18
CA ALA A 112 4.55 -6.90 2.20
C ALA A 112 4.37 -5.45 2.68
N MET A 113 3.23 -5.14 3.31
CA MET A 113 3.00 -3.82 3.90
C MET A 113 4.03 -3.50 4.99
N TRP A 114 4.33 -4.44 5.92
CA TRP A 114 5.34 -4.18 6.96
C TRP A 114 6.70 -3.83 6.36
N LYS A 115 7.14 -4.63 5.37
CA LYS A 115 8.41 -4.40 4.67
C LYS A 115 8.44 -3.05 3.95
N ILE A 116 7.32 -2.62 3.37
CA ILE A 116 7.20 -1.29 2.74
C ILE A 116 7.30 -0.19 3.80
N VAL A 117 6.59 -0.33 4.92
CA VAL A 117 6.62 0.63 6.03
C VAL A 117 8.03 0.79 6.60
N GLU A 118 8.74 -0.32 6.84
CA GLU A 118 10.11 -0.33 7.36
C GLU A 118 11.12 0.32 6.41
N ARG A 119 10.92 0.20 5.08
CA ARG A 119 11.78 0.81 4.06
C ARG A 119 11.53 2.30 3.85
N PHE A 120 10.41 2.81 4.32
CA PHE A 120 10.10 4.22 4.18
C PHE A 120 10.79 5.01 5.29
N HIS A 121 11.63 5.98 4.91
CA HIS A 121 12.57 6.64 5.84
C HIS A 121 12.04 7.91 6.50
N ASP A 122 10.92 8.48 6.00
CA ASP A 122 10.33 9.67 6.61
C ASP A 122 9.31 9.27 7.68
N ASP A 123 9.47 9.79 8.90
CA ASP A 123 8.56 9.50 10.01
C ASP A 123 7.21 10.24 9.85
N ASN A 124 7.17 11.33 9.09
CA ASN A 124 5.96 12.08 8.82
C ASN A 124 5.14 11.41 7.72
N ALA A 125 4.74 10.16 7.93
CA ALA A 125 3.97 9.38 6.99
C ALA A 125 2.72 8.80 7.62
N ILE A 126 1.59 8.88 6.89
CA ILE A 126 0.33 8.23 7.23
C ILE A 126 0.09 7.13 6.18
N PHE A 127 0.16 5.88 6.62
CA PHE A 127 -0.14 4.72 5.78
C PHE A 127 -1.63 4.44 5.75
N ILE A 128 -2.23 4.41 4.57
CA ILE A 128 -3.66 4.25 4.37
C ILE A 128 -3.90 2.91 3.69
N ALA A 129 -4.72 2.04 4.31
CA ALA A 129 -4.97 0.72 3.79
C ALA A 129 -6.41 0.25 4.00
N ASP A 130 -6.81 -0.76 3.25
CA ASP A 130 -8.13 -1.36 3.37
C ASP A 130 -8.21 -2.36 4.53
N ARG A 131 -9.39 -2.97 4.72
CA ARG A 131 -9.67 -3.92 5.80
C ARG A 131 -8.85 -5.21 5.77
N ASN A 132 -8.22 -5.57 4.63
CA ASN A 132 -7.39 -6.76 4.54
C ASN A 132 -6.10 -6.61 5.34
N TYR A 133 -5.65 -5.37 5.53
CA TYR A 133 -4.46 -5.02 6.32
C TYR A 133 -4.75 -4.81 7.81
N ALA A 134 -6.02 -4.88 8.23
CA ALA A 134 -6.42 -4.67 9.62
C ALA A 134 -6.03 -5.85 10.50
N THR A 135 -4.80 -5.87 10.98
CA THR A 135 -4.29 -6.84 11.97
C THR A 135 -3.57 -6.12 13.10
N TRP A 136 -3.56 -6.73 14.30
CA TRP A 136 -2.83 -6.17 15.43
C TRP A 136 -1.35 -6.02 15.13
N ASN A 137 -0.78 -6.98 14.40
CA ASN A 137 0.63 -6.96 14.01
C ASN A 137 0.95 -5.81 13.05
N THR A 138 0.09 -5.54 12.07
CA THR A 138 0.25 -4.40 11.15
C THR A 138 0.31 -3.08 11.90
N MET A 139 -0.65 -2.85 12.82
CA MET A 139 -0.67 -1.63 13.62
C MET A 139 0.59 -1.49 14.48
N ALA A 140 1.03 -2.59 15.12
CA ALA A 140 2.24 -2.60 15.94
C ALA A 140 3.49 -2.28 15.09
N HIS A 141 3.67 -2.88 13.91
CA HIS A 141 4.78 -2.57 13.01
C HIS A 141 4.82 -1.09 12.60
N ILE A 142 3.68 -0.50 12.25
CA ILE A 142 3.62 0.91 11.86
C ILE A 142 3.99 1.82 13.04
N ILE A 143 3.43 1.56 14.22
CA ILE A 143 3.74 2.32 15.45
C ILE A 143 5.21 2.20 15.82
N GLN A 144 5.77 0.98 15.82
CA GLN A 144 7.18 0.75 16.15
C GLN A 144 8.14 1.38 15.14
N SER A 145 7.67 1.61 13.91
CA SER A 145 8.41 2.34 12.89
C SER A 145 8.27 3.87 13.01
N GLY A 146 7.63 4.40 14.07
CA GLY A 146 7.44 5.83 14.30
C GLY A 146 6.44 6.51 13.37
N LYS A 147 5.59 5.74 12.69
CA LYS A 147 4.68 6.23 11.64
C LYS A 147 3.22 6.15 12.05
N SER A 148 2.37 6.75 11.24
CA SER A 148 0.92 6.77 11.47
C SER A 148 0.17 5.92 10.44
N PHE A 149 -1.04 5.54 10.79
CA PHE A 149 -1.90 4.75 9.91
C PHE A 149 -3.37 5.18 9.96
N LEU A 150 -4.07 4.94 8.85
CA LEU A 150 -5.51 4.86 8.74
C LEU A 150 -5.87 3.54 8.09
N ILE A 151 -6.46 2.62 8.82
CA ILE A 151 -6.83 1.31 8.30
C ILE A 151 -8.32 1.09 8.50
N ARG A 152 -9.04 0.81 7.42
CA ARG A 152 -10.43 0.40 7.50
C ARG A 152 -10.55 -0.93 8.22
N VAL A 153 -11.58 -1.09 9.04
CA VAL A 153 -11.89 -2.36 9.69
C VAL A 153 -13.25 -2.87 9.28
N LYS A 154 -13.47 -4.17 9.49
CA LYS A 154 -14.79 -4.76 9.33
C LYS A 154 -15.77 -4.15 10.33
N ASP A 155 -17.04 -4.12 9.98
CA ASP A 155 -18.09 -3.63 10.84
C ASP A 155 -17.96 -4.20 12.27
N ILE A 156 -18.31 -3.38 13.27
CA ILE A 156 -18.16 -3.72 14.69
C ILE A 156 -18.90 -4.99 15.07
N HIS A 157 -20.00 -5.33 14.39
CA HIS A 157 -20.80 -6.53 14.62
C HIS A 157 -20.29 -7.76 13.85
N SER A 158 -19.37 -7.59 12.90
CA SER A 158 -18.82 -8.71 12.14
C SER A 158 -18.06 -9.67 13.05
N ILE A 159 -18.29 -10.98 12.88
CA ILE A 159 -17.63 -12.05 13.66
C ILE A 159 -16.10 -11.94 13.60
N SER A 160 -15.57 -11.53 12.47
CA SER A 160 -14.12 -11.39 12.22
C SER A 160 -13.60 -9.96 12.41
N SER A 161 -14.39 -9.05 13.01
CA SER A 161 -13.93 -7.71 13.33
C SER A 161 -12.97 -7.71 14.51
N LEU A 162 -11.90 -6.91 14.42
CA LEU A 162 -11.01 -6.62 15.54
C LEU A 162 -11.76 -5.94 16.69
N LEU A 163 -12.82 -5.20 16.37
CA LEU A 163 -13.58 -4.37 17.29
C LEU A 163 -14.72 -5.11 18.00
N ARG A 164 -15.07 -6.33 17.58
CA ARG A 164 -16.26 -7.07 18.04
C ARG A 164 -16.40 -7.21 19.56
N LYS A 165 -15.28 -7.28 20.29
CA LYS A 165 -15.31 -7.51 21.75
C LYS A 165 -15.28 -6.22 22.58
N PHE A 166 -15.20 -5.08 21.93
CA PHE A 166 -15.37 -3.79 22.58
C PHE A 166 -16.85 -3.44 22.68
N ASN A 167 -17.25 -2.85 23.80
CA ASN A 167 -18.60 -2.31 23.95
C ASN A 167 -18.67 -0.95 23.28
N LEU A 168 -18.99 -0.92 21.98
CA LEU A 168 -19.01 0.27 21.14
C LEU A 168 -20.46 0.65 20.80
N PRO A 169 -20.75 1.96 20.63
CA PRO A 169 -22.04 2.43 20.14
C PRO A 169 -22.34 1.93 18.72
N ASP A 170 -23.62 1.73 18.42
CA ASP A 170 -24.06 1.33 17.08
C ASP A 170 -24.03 2.50 16.08
N GLU A 171 -24.12 3.71 16.59
CA GLU A 171 -24.13 4.96 15.83
C GLU A 171 -22.70 5.43 15.48
N GLU A 172 -22.58 6.66 15.03
CA GLU A 172 -21.30 7.32 14.80
C GLU A 172 -20.58 7.59 16.13
N PHE A 173 -19.30 7.34 16.16
CA PHE A 173 -18.45 7.66 17.30
C PHE A 173 -17.01 7.96 16.90
N ASP A 174 -16.29 8.50 17.86
CA ASP A 174 -14.87 8.80 17.78
C ASP A 174 -14.27 8.55 19.16
N LEU A 175 -13.62 7.41 19.35
CA LEU A 175 -13.18 6.90 20.65
C LEU A 175 -11.73 6.46 20.63
N ASP A 176 -11.01 6.82 21.69
CA ASP A 176 -9.69 6.29 21.98
C ASP A 176 -9.82 4.99 22.77
N LEU A 177 -9.19 3.96 22.29
CA LEU A 177 -9.21 2.62 22.84
C LEU A 177 -7.80 2.12 23.13
N HIS A 178 -7.70 1.16 24.01
CA HIS A 178 -6.48 0.39 24.21
C HIS A 178 -6.81 -1.08 24.42
N ILE A 179 -5.88 -1.94 24.08
CA ILE A 179 -5.98 -3.39 24.26
C ILE A 179 -4.62 -3.95 24.66
N THR A 180 -4.61 -4.85 25.63
CA THR A 180 -3.41 -5.59 25.97
C THR A 180 -3.42 -6.92 25.22
N LEU A 181 -2.49 -7.08 24.30
CA LEU A 181 -2.27 -8.31 23.55
C LEU A 181 -1.40 -9.24 24.40
N THR A 182 -1.77 -10.51 24.51
CA THR A 182 -1.04 -11.49 25.34
C THR A 182 -1.21 -12.91 24.82
N ARG A 183 -0.23 -13.76 25.07
CA ARG A 183 -0.33 -15.21 24.82
C ARG A 183 -0.76 -16.00 26.07
N LYS A 184 -1.00 -15.33 27.21
CA LYS A 184 -1.47 -15.95 28.45
C LYS A 184 -2.99 -16.12 28.44
N GLN A 185 -3.48 -17.18 29.07
CA GLN A 185 -4.91 -17.53 29.19
C GLN A 185 -5.32 -17.76 30.64
N THR A 186 -5.07 -16.82 31.53
CA THR A 186 -5.54 -16.89 32.92
C THR A 186 -7.06 -16.66 33.00
N LYS A 187 -7.68 -17.00 34.13
CA LYS A 187 -9.11 -16.71 34.37
C LYS A 187 -9.38 -15.20 34.31
N ASP A 188 -8.48 -14.39 34.88
CA ASP A 188 -8.60 -12.93 34.90
C ASP A 188 -8.56 -12.32 33.49
N ILE A 189 -7.65 -12.79 32.61
CA ILE A 189 -7.59 -12.38 31.25
C ILE A 189 -8.87 -12.73 30.47
N LYS A 190 -9.39 -13.94 30.70
CA LYS A 190 -10.62 -14.39 30.02
C LYS A 190 -11.87 -13.64 30.47
N SER A 191 -11.90 -13.13 31.71
CA SER A 191 -13.04 -12.39 32.24
C SER A 191 -13.11 -10.94 31.80
N GLN A 192 -12.04 -10.40 31.16
CA GLN A 192 -11.94 -9.01 30.70
C GLN A 192 -11.62 -8.92 29.20
N PRO A 193 -12.52 -9.39 28.30
CA PRO A 193 -12.26 -9.48 26.87
C PRO A 193 -12.18 -8.11 26.16
N GLU A 194 -12.67 -7.05 26.80
CA GLU A 194 -12.57 -5.65 26.34
C GLU A 194 -11.18 -5.07 26.58
N LYS A 195 -10.46 -5.57 27.60
CA LYS A 195 -9.12 -5.10 28.00
C LYS A 195 -8.00 -5.98 27.45
N TYR A 196 -8.25 -7.28 27.35
CA TYR A 196 -7.25 -8.26 26.94
C TYR A 196 -7.64 -8.98 25.65
N ARG A 197 -6.66 -9.18 24.79
CA ARG A 197 -6.78 -10.01 23.59
C ARG A 197 -5.77 -11.15 23.65
N PHE A 198 -6.27 -12.36 23.80
CA PHE A 198 -5.45 -13.54 23.64
C PHE A 198 -5.06 -13.71 22.16
N LEU A 199 -3.78 -13.93 21.92
CA LEU A 199 -3.20 -14.30 20.64
C LEU A 199 -2.76 -15.77 20.70
N SER A 200 -3.29 -16.60 19.79
CA SER A 200 -2.86 -18.00 19.68
C SER A 200 -1.40 -18.06 19.23
N THR A 201 -0.74 -19.19 19.51
CA THR A 201 0.63 -19.43 19.06
C THR A 201 0.77 -19.46 17.54
N THR A 202 -0.33 -19.73 16.82
CA THR A 202 -0.40 -19.69 15.35
C THR A 202 -0.64 -18.30 14.79
N SER A 203 -1.01 -17.31 15.63
CA SER A 203 -1.19 -15.93 15.20
C SER A 203 0.16 -15.24 15.11
N THR A 204 0.45 -14.64 13.95
CA THR A 204 1.64 -13.82 13.77
C THR A 204 1.52 -12.54 14.59
N PHE A 205 2.43 -12.36 15.53
CA PHE A 205 2.61 -11.12 16.27
C PHE A 205 4.05 -11.08 16.78
N ASP A 206 4.83 -10.11 16.31
CA ASP A 206 6.28 -10.10 16.38
C ASP A 206 6.83 -9.39 17.63
N PHE A 207 5.95 -8.73 18.42
CA PHE A 207 6.33 -7.89 19.57
C PHE A 207 5.99 -8.53 20.94
N ILE A 208 5.70 -9.84 20.97
CA ILE A 208 5.50 -10.61 22.20
C ILE A 208 6.45 -11.80 22.20
N ASP A 209 7.33 -11.84 23.20
CA ASP A 209 8.31 -12.90 23.45
C ASP A 209 8.33 -13.30 24.93
N GLU A 210 9.32 -14.09 25.36
CA GLU A 210 9.48 -14.52 26.75
C GLU A 210 9.80 -13.36 27.71
N HIS A 211 10.50 -12.32 27.21
CA HIS A 211 10.87 -11.14 28.01
C HIS A 211 9.76 -10.09 28.01
N ASN A 212 8.99 -10.01 26.92
CA ASN A 212 7.89 -9.09 26.75
C ASN A 212 6.59 -9.86 26.50
N PRO A 213 5.97 -10.45 27.56
CA PRO A 213 4.84 -11.36 27.41
C PRO A 213 3.51 -10.68 27.06
N GLU A 214 3.48 -9.35 27.05
CA GLU A 214 2.32 -8.52 26.80
C GLU A 214 2.70 -7.29 25.96
N TYR A 215 1.79 -6.85 25.11
CA TYR A 215 1.94 -5.63 24.30
C TYR A 215 0.68 -4.78 24.43
N VAL A 216 0.81 -3.55 24.91
CA VAL A 216 -0.31 -2.61 25.00
C VAL A 216 -0.37 -1.80 23.71
N LEU A 217 -1.50 -1.90 23.03
CA LEU A 217 -1.79 -1.15 21.82
C LEU A 217 -2.82 -0.06 22.11
N HIS A 218 -2.44 1.20 21.88
CA HIS A 218 -3.33 2.36 21.93
C HIS A 218 -3.71 2.73 20.52
N PHE A 219 -5.00 2.97 20.29
CA PHE A 219 -5.51 3.35 18.97
C PHE A 219 -6.84 4.11 19.11
N ARG A 220 -7.18 4.85 18.11
CA ARG A 220 -8.43 5.58 17.99
C ARG A 220 -9.30 4.88 16.95
N VAL A 221 -10.60 4.80 17.19
CA VAL A 221 -11.58 4.30 16.24
C VAL A 221 -12.55 5.42 15.88
N VAL A 222 -12.64 5.71 14.60
CA VAL A 222 -13.58 6.68 14.05
C VAL A 222 -14.61 5.93 13.23
N ARG A 223 -15.88 5.99 13.65
CA ARG A 223 -17.03 5.42 12.93
C ARG A 223 -17.89 6.53 12.40
N PHE A 224 -18.20 6.48 11.11
CA PHE A 224 -19.03 7.47 10.44
C PHE A 224 -19.97 6.81 9.44
N LYS A 225 -21.11 7.47 9.18
CA LYS A 225 -22.06 7.04 8.18
C LYS A 225 -21.57 7.38 6.78
N LEU A 226 -21.75 6.47 5.84
CA LEU A 226 -21.44 6.74 4.44
C LEU A 226 -22.48 7.66 3.82
N ASP A 227 -22.03 8.63 3.03
CA ASP A 227 -22.91 9.62 2.41
C ASP A 227 -23.93 8.94 1.49
N GLY A 228 -25.21 9.19 1.74
CA GLY A 228 -26.32 8.63 0.96
C GLY A 228 -26.62 7.15 1.22
N SER A 229 -26.08 6.57 2.29
CA SER A 229 -26.30 5.18 2.70
C SER A 229 -26.66 5.09 4.18
N GLU A 230 -27.29 3.97 4.58
CA GLU A 230 -27.45 3.61 5.99
C GLU A 230 -26.26 2.82 6.54
N GLU A 231 -25.23 2.58 5.72
CA GLU A 231 -24.05 1.83 6.11
C GLU A 231 -23.03 2.71 6.84
N TYR A 232 -22.30 2.08 7.74
CA TYR A 232 -21.22 2.71 8.48
C TYR A 232 -19.86 2.17 8.05
N GLU A 233 -18.87 3.06 8.08
CA GLU A 233 -17.47 2.72 7.92
C GLU A 233 -16.72 3.02 9.22
N SER A 234 -15.77 2.13 9.57
CA SER A 234 -14.94 2.29 10.77
C SER A 234 -13.48 2.26 10.39
N ILE A 235 -12.74 3.27 10.83
CA ILE A 235 -11.30 3.44 10.62
C ILE A 235 -10.59 3.34 11.96
N ILE A 236 -9.52 2.54 12.01
CA ILE A 236 -8.58 2.53 13.14
C ILE A 236 -7.38 3.39 12.77
N THR A 237 -6.90 4.19 13.73
CA THR A 237 -5.75 5.07 13.55
C THR A 237 -4.99 5.28 14.86
N ASN A 238 -3.73 5.72 14.79
CA ASN A 238 -2.97 6.26 15.92
C ASN A 238 -2.85 7.79 15.88
N LEU A 239 -3.52 8.46 14.94
CA LEU A 239 -3.55 9.93 14.86
C LEU A 239 -4.37 10.52 16.01
N SER A 240 -3.84 11.58 16.64
CA SER A 240 -4.50 12.22 17.76
C SER A 240 -5.74 13.00 17.30
N ARG A 241 -6.71 13.13 18.21
CA ARG A 241 -7.93 13.90 17.97
C ARG A 241 -7.67 15.40 17.94
N ASP A 242 -6.64 15.85 18.64
CA ASP A 242 -6.27 17.27 18.71
C ASP A 242 -5.70 17.76 17.38
N GLU A 243 -5.03 16.88 16.64
CA GLU A 243 -4.41 17.21 15.36
C GLU A 243 -5.34 16.92 14.17
N PHE A 244 -6.11 15.81 14.24
CA PHE A 244 -6.97 15.36 13.16
C PHE A 244 -8.41 15.17 13.65
N SER A 245 -9.32 16.00 13.17
CA SER A 245 -10.76 15.86 13.42
C SER A 245 -11.33 14.58 12.76
N LYS A 246 -12.54 14.18 13.17
CA LYS A 246 -13.29 13.05 12.56
C LYS A 246 -13.47 13.24 11.05
N ASP A 247 -13.81 14.46 10.62
CA ASP A 247 -14.06 14.75 9.21
C ASP A 247 -12.79 14.67 8.39
N GLU A 248 -11.65 15.11 8.93
CA GLU A 248 -10.34 14.98 8.28
C GLU A 248 -9.91 13.51 8.16
N ILE A 249 -10.19 12.66 9.16
CA ILE A 249 -9.96 11.22 9.06
C ILE A 249 -10.75 10.61 7.89
N LYS A 250 -12.04 10.99 7.76
CA LYS A 250 -12.89 10.57 6.62
C LYS A 250 -12.32 11.06 5.29
N GLU A 251 -11.93 12.35 5.20
CA GLU A 251 -11.35 12.94 3.99
C GLU A 251 -10.04 12.24 3.59
N ILE A 252 -9.11 12.09 4.53
CA ILE A 252 -7.83 11.41 4.27
C ILE A 252 -8.07 9.97 3.80
N TYR A 253 -8.94 9.22 4.48
CA TYR A 253 -9.20 7.84 4.10
C TYR A 253 -9.79 7.73 2.67
N ASN A 254 -10.63 8.67 2.26
CA ASN A 254 -11.19 8.71 0.92
C ASN A 254 -10.11 8.88 -0.16
N THR A 255 -8.95 9.47 0.16
CA THR A 255 -7.83 9.58 -0.80
C THR A 255 -7.26 8.22 -1.20
N ARG A 256 -7.51 7.16 -0.41
CA ARG A 256 -7.08 5.78 -0.71
C ARG A 256 -7.48 5.33 -2.12
N TRP A 257 -8.64 5.75 -2.60
CA TRP A 257 -9.09 5.42 -3.96
C TRP A 257 -8.10 5.85 -5.06
N GLY A 258 -7.20 6.78 -4.76
CA GLY A 258 -6.13 7.19 -5.67
C GLY A 258 -5.22 6.04 -6.09
N ILE A 259 -4.96 5.05 -5.22
CA ILE A 259 -4.13 3.90 -5.58
C ILE A 259 -4.84 2.96 -6.57
N GLU A 260 -6.15 2.76 -6.43
CA GLU A 260 -6.93 1.94 -7.37
C GLU A 260 -6.97 2.58 -8.77
N LEU A 261 -7.10 3.92 -8.82
CA LEU A 261 -6.99 4.67 -10.06
C LEU A 261 -5.58 4.55 -10.66
N SER A 262 -4.54 4.65 -9.83
CA SER A 262 -3.15 4.51 -10.28
C SER A 262 -2.87 3.12 -10.87
N PHE A 263 -3.41 2.05 -10.29
CA PHE A 263 -3.32 0.70 -10.88
C PHE A 263 -3.97 0.61 -12.25
N ARG A 264 -5.13 1.26 -12.43
CA ARG A 264 -5.79 1.32 -13.73
C ARG A 264 -4.91 2.04 -14.75
N ASP A 265 -4.35 3.17 -14.38
CA ASP A 265 -3.46 3.93 -15.26
C ASP A 265 -2.17 3.17 -15.54
N LEU A 266 -1.57 2.52 -14.55
CA LEU A 266 -0.38 1.70 -14.73
C LEU A 266 -0.64 0.51 -15.68
N LYS A 267 -1.79 -0.16 -15.53
CA LYS A 267 -2.16 -1.32 -16.35
C LYS A 267 -2.50 -0.95 -17.78
N PHE A 268 -3.23 0.15 -18.00
CA PHE A 268 -3.76 0.49 -19.33
C PHE A 268 -3.00 1.63 -20.00
N SER A 269 -2.65 2.70 -19.29
CA SER A 269 -1.96 3.86 -19.88
C SER A 269 -0.44 3.65 -19.97
N ALA A 270 0.15 3.00 -18.97
CA ALA A 270 1.56 2.60 -18.98
C ALA A 270 1.77 1.18 -19.53
N ASP A 271 0.71 0.52 -20.01
CA ASP A 271 0.71 -0.76 -20.70
C ASP A 271 1.33 -1.92 -19.90
N LEU A 272 1.15 -1.92 -18.57
CA LEU A 272 1.68 -2.97 -17.70
C LEU A 272 1.10 -4.35 -18.03
N CYS A 273 -0.08 -4.42 -18.67
CA CYS A 273 -0.68 -5.68 -19.09
C CYS A 273 0.01 -6.31 -20.31
N ALA A 274 0.78 -5.54 -21.09
CA ALA A 274 1.52 -6.03 -22.26
C ALA A 274 2.97 -6.38 -21.87
N VAL A 275 3.14 -7.43 -21.08
CA VAL A 275 4.46 -7.93 -20.69
C VAL A 275 5.08 -8.71 -21.86
N HIS A 276 6.28 -8.29 -22.26
CA HIS A 276 7.01 -8.92 -23.36
C HIS A 276 8.03 -9.96 -22.90
N ALA A 277 8.55 -9.80 -21.68
CA ALA A 277 9.52 -10.72 -21.10
C ALA A 277 8.86 -12.04 -20.67
N LYS A 278 9.63 -13.14 -20.74
CA LYS A 278 9.18 -14.46 -20.28
C LYS A 278 9.83 -14.89 -18.96
N LYS A 279 11.04 -14.39 -18.67
CA LYS A 279 11.76 -14.72 -17.43
C LYS A 279 11.33 -13.84 -16.28
N ARG A 280 11.12 -14.42 -15.10
CA ARG A 280 10.72 -13.73 -13.85
C ARG A 280 11.50 -12.42 -13.64
N GLU A 281 12.82 -12.48 -13.66
CA GLU A 281 13.68 -11.31 -13.46
C GLU A 281 13.43 -10.19 -14.50
N SER A 282 13.27 -10.57 -15.76
CA SER A 282 13.01 -9.60 -16.83
C SER A 282 11.59 -9.00 -16.75
N ILE A 283 10.61 -9.78 -16.26
CA ILE A 283 9.26 -9.27 -16.01
C ILE A 283 9.30 -8.25 -14.86
N GLN A 284 10.04 -8.54 -13.78
CA GLN A 284 10.23 -7.59 -12.68
C GLN A 284 10.89 -6.29 -13.15
N GLN A 285 11.90 -6.38 -14.03
CA GLN A 285 12.49 -5.18 -14.65
C GLN A 285 11.44 -4.35 -15.40
N GLU A 286 10.52 -4.99 -16.14
CA GLU A 286 9.45 -4.27 -16.86
C GLU A 286 8.48 -3.60 -15.89
N ILE A 287 8.12 -4.25 -14.79
CA ILE A 287 7.26 -3.66 -13.76
C ILE A 287 7.89 -2.37 -13.21
N TRP A 288 9.13 -2.44 -12.77
CA TRP A 288 9.86 -1.28 -12.24
C TRP A 288 10.03 -0.17 -13.28
N ALA A 289 10.38 -0.52 -14.52
CA ALA A 289 10.55 0.45 -15.59
C ALA A 289 9.25 1.23 -15.88
N ARG A 290 8.10 0.57 -15.80
CA ARG A 290 6.80 1.22 -16.02
C ARG A 290 6.41 2.11 -14.83
N MET A 291 6.73 1.73 -13.59
CA MET A 291 6.55 2.61 -12.44
C MET A 291 7.43 3.87 -12.52
N ILE A 292 8.67 3.71 -12.97
CA ILE A 292 9.58 4.84 -13.23
C ILE A 292 8.98 5.77 -14.29
N LEU A 293 8.53 5.22 -15.42
CA LEU A 293 7.89 5.99 -16.49
C LEU A 293 6.64 6.72 -16.01
N TYR A 294 5.81 6.05 -15.21
CA TYR A 294 4.63 6.65 -14.58
C TYR A 294 5.03 7.86 -13.72
N ASN A 295 6.00 7.70 -12.83
CA ASN A 295 6.47 8.78 -11.97
C ASN A 295 7.05 9.96 -12.78
N ILE A 296 7.87 9.68 -13.80
CA ILE A 296 8.41 10.72 -14.70
C ILE A 296 7.27 11.51 -15.34
N SER A 297 6.23 10.82 -15.82
CA SER A 297 5.09 11.47 -16.49
C SER A 297 4.37 12.44 -15.54
N PHE A 298 4.14 12.04 -14.29
CA PHE A 298 3.52 12.92 -13.29
C PHE A 298 4.43 14.05 -12.82
N ILE A 299 5.73 13.80 -12.64
CA ILE A 299 6.72 14.85 -12.32
C ILE A 299 6.73 15.92 -13.42
N MET A 300 6.75 15.51 -14.69
CA MET A 300 6.72 16.43 -15.84
C MET A 300 5.40 17.22 -15.89
N ALA A 301 4.25 16.54 -15.71
CA ALA A 301 2.94 17.20 -15.71
C ALA A 301 2.84 18.23 -14.58
N HIS A 302 3.26 17.88 -13.37
CA HIS A 302 3.29 18.78 -12.22
C HIS A 302 4.16 20.01 -12.44
N HIS A 303 5.34 19.81 -13.00
CA HIS A 303 6.27 20.90 -13.33
C HIS A 303 5.70 21.89 -14.38
N ILE A 304 4.99 21.39 -15.39
CA ILE A 304 4.35 22.22 -16.42
C ILE A 304 3.18 23.03 -15.83
N ILE A 305 2.37 22.41 -14.95
CA ILE A 305 1.22 23.08 -14.32
C ILE A 305 1.69 24.21 -13.42
N ASN A 306 2.73 23.99 -12.63
CA ASN A 306 3.24 24.98 -11.68
C ASN A 306 3.98 26.15 -12.37
N LYS A 307 4.50 25.96 -13.59
CA LYS A 307 5.13 27.03 -14.37
C LYS A 307 4.16 27.93 -15.11
N LYS A 308 2.87 27.57 -15.23
CA LYS A 308 1.88 28.47 -15.83
C LYS A 308 1.68 29.67 -14.91
N PRO A 309 1.83 30.95 -15.41
CA PRO A 309 1.55 32.12 -14.59
C PRO A 309 0.11 32.02 -14.08
N LYS A 310 -0.08 32.23 -12.78
CA LYS A 310 -1.41 32.29 -12.16
C LYS A 310 -2.19 33.44 -12.79
N GLY A 311 -2.93 33.15 -13.87
CA GLY A 311 -3.94 34.07 -14.40
C GLY A 311 -4.91 34.39 -13.27
N LYS A 312 -5.27 35.67 -13.10
CA LYS A 312 -6.31 36.12 -12.16
C LYS A 312 -7.64 35.44 -12.52
N GLY A 313 -7.92 34.29 -11.96
CA GLY A 313 -9.14 33.55 -12.24
C GLY A 313 -9.39 32.48 -11.19
N LYS A 314 -10.38 32.75 -10.34
CA LYS A 314 -11.15 31.88 -9.42
C LYS A 314 -10.48 30.53 -9.04
N LYS A 315 -10.17 30.39 -7.74
CA LYS A 315 -9.93 29.12 -7.08
C LYS A 315 -11.06 28.15 -7.43
N LYS A 316 -10.86 27.29 -8.41
CA LYS A 316 -11.61 26.05 -8.52
C LYS A 316 -10.80 25.01 -7.76
N SER A 317 -11.38 24.51 -6.70
CA SER A 317 -10.94 23.27 -6.06
C SER A 317 -10.88 22.20 -7.15
N ILE A 318 -9.68 21.75 -7.47
CA ILE A 318 -9.48 20.57 -8.33
C ILE A 318 -9.62 19.35 -7.39
N LEU A 319 -10.85 19.09 -6.98
CA LEU A 319 -11.29 17.74 -6.64
C LEU A 319 -11.59 17.10 -7.99
N MET A 320 -10.70 16.23 -8.45
CA MET A 320 -10.99 15.35 -9.58
C MET A 320 -12.18 14.44 -9.22
N ARG A 321 -13.19 14.52 -10.08
CA ARG A 321 -14.26 13.54 -10.13
C ARG A 321 -13.72 12.20 -10.63
#